data_d942993a49fdf96394e548fcc320d8a8
#
_entry.id   d942993a49fdf96394e548fcc320d8a8
#
_cell.length_a   1.000
_cell.length_b   1.000
_cell.length_c   1.000
_cell.angle_alpha   90.00
_cell.angle_beta   90.00
_cell.angle_gamma   90.00
#
_symmetry.space_group_name_H-M   'P 1'
#
loop_
_entity.id
_entity.type
_entity.pdbx_description
1 polymer ?
#
loop_
_entity_poly.entity_id
_entity_poly.type
_entity_poly.pdbx_seq_one_letter_code
_entity_poly.pdbx_strand_id
1 'polypeptide(L)'
;MKVLWFAVNPSLYDAHRNGEHNGGGWIASLEKIIRTSDNIRLGVAFEHPDPIFKKEIDGVCYYPIRVKPGLRRRIYASEKDKIIIADCLKVIEDFKPDIIHVFGSEWGFGLVEKYVDIPVVIHMQGSLPPYVNASYPPGYNFFTQWKTSHYNPIVLLKRRFVWSRNDNYKVAREIDILKHCRYVMGRTNWDYNITRLYAPDSQYYHCNEALRPVFFNPPKTWTFRQRKRIQLLSVGSCSMVKGMDLLLKTAKLLKDHTDFDFEWLIAGPTGSFSFFEKNERTPHDAVNIKFLGTLSAEDLAVQLAEADIYVHTAYIDNSPNSLCEAQIIGIPVITTYVGGIPSLVKNYETGILIPSNEPHMLAMEI
;
A
#
# COMPACT_ATOMS: atom_id res chain seq x y z
N MET A 1 11.06 13.30 24.74
CA MET A 1 10.03 12.23 24.60
C MET A 1 10.62 11.08 23.82
N LYS A 2 10.44 9.84 24.27
CA LYS A 2 10.87 8.63 23.57
C LYS A 2 9.71 8.04 22.79
N VAL A 3 9.83 7.94 21.48
CA VAL A 3 8.81 7.37 20.58
C VAL A 3 9.35 6.08 19.98
N LEU A 4 8.62 4.97 20.14
CA LEU A 4 8.97 3.70 19.55
C LEU A 4 8.01 3.40 18.40
N TRP A 5 8.56 3.21 17.21
CA TRP A 5 7.82 2.77 16.04
C TRP A 5 7.87 1.24 15.88
N PHE A 6 6.72 0.63 15.64
CA PHE A 6 6.63 -0.68 15.04
C PHE A 6 6.21 -0.52 13.58
N ALA A 7 7.16 -0.71 12.66
CA ALA A 7 7.00 -0.44 11.24
C ALA A 7 7.07 -1.72 10.41
N VAL A 8 6.38 -1.73 9.27
CA VAL A 8 6.36 -2.86 8.33
C VAL A 8 7.59 -2.90 7.42
N ASN A 9 8.36 -1.84 7.40
CA ASN A 9 9.59 -1.70 6.63
C ASN A 9 10.70 -1.09 7.47
N PRO A 10 11.97 -1.22 7.03
CA PRO A 10 13.13 -0.78 7.82
C PRO A 10 13.33 0.74 7.86
N SER A 11 12.43 1.55 7.31
CA SER A 11 12.60 2.99 7.19
C SER A 11 13.97 3.36 6.58
N LEU A 12 14.82 4.11 7.28
CA LEU A 12 16.16 4.50 6.79
C LEU A 12 17.28 3.50 7.16
N TYR A 13 16.96 2.40 7.85
CA TYR A 13 17.98 1.42 8.29
C TYR A 13 18.81 0.84 7.14
N ASP A 14 18.17 0.51 6.01
CA ASP A 14 18.78 -0.07 4.81
C ASP A 14 19.03 0.96 3.69
N ALA A 15 18.93 2.25 3.97
CA ALA A 15 19.07 3.32 2.97
C ALA A 15 20.40 3.28 2.19
N HIS A 16 21.44 2.66 2.77
CA HIS A 16 22.74 2.49 2.12
C HIS A 16 22.86 1.19 1.30
N ARG A 17 21.93 0.25 1.46
CA ARG A 17 21.99 -1.06 0.79
C ARG A 17 21.15 -1.14 -0.49
N ASN A 18 20.05 -0.42 -0.55
CA ASN A 18 19.12 -0.47 -1.67
C ASN A 18 18.77 0.96 -2.08
N GLY A 19 19.39 1.44 -3.14
CA GLY A 19 19.15 2.79 -3.68
C GLY A 19 17.72 3.06 -4.13
N GLU A 20 16.84 2.07 -4.12
CA GLU A 20 15.48 2.17 -4.60
C GLU A 20 14.49 1.50 -3.65
N HIS A 21 13.57 2.26 -3.09
CA HIS A 21 12.60 1.75 -2.16
C HIS A 21 11.18 1.82 -2.71
N ASN A 22 10.60 0.63 -2.90
CA ASN A 22 9.20 0.45 -3.26
C ASN A 22 8.35 0.23 -2.01
N GLY A 23 7.40 1.11 -1.80
CA GLY A 23 6.45 1.02 -0.70
C GLY A 23 7.05 1.41 0.66
N GLY A 24 6.32 2.17 1.44
CA GLY A 24 6.76 2.65 2.75
C GLY A 24 7.74 3.82 2.70
N GLY A 25 8.02 4.38 1.54
CA GLY A 25 8.87 5.56 1.39
C GLY A 25 8.43 6.77 2.24
N TRP A 26 7.15 6.88 2.54
CA TRP A 26 6.61 7.89 3.43
C TRP A 26 7.06 7.70 4.90
N ILE A 27 7.25 6.45 5.39
CA ILE A 27 7.79 6.19 6.74
C ILE A 27 9.23 6.69 6.82
N ALA A 28 10.04 6.48 5.78
CA ALA A 28 11.38 7.02 5.68
C ALA A 28 11.39 8.56 5.61
N SER A 29 10.42 9.15 4.90
CA SER A 29 10.23 10.60 4.84
C SER A 29 9.85 11.17 6.21
N LEU A 30 8.94 10.50 6.92
CA LEU A 30 8.55 10.88 8.28
C LEU A 30 9.74 10.78 9.25
N GLU A 31 10.56 9.73 9.14
CA GLU A 31 11.77 9.60 9.95
C GLU A 31 12.74 10.77 9.73
N LYS A 32 12.96 11.18 8.47
CA LYS A 32 13.79 12.36 8.16
C LYS A 32 13.26 13.62 8.85
N ILE A 33 11.94 13.82 8.85
CA ILE A 33 11.32 14.97 9.53
C ILE A 33 11.50 14.87 11.04
N ILE A 34 11.27 13.70 11.66
CA ILE A 34 11.39 13.54 13.12
C ILE A 34 12.82 13.71 13.59
N ARG A 35 13.81 13.30 12.80
CA ARG A 35 15.24 13.50 13.10
C ARG A 35 15.63 14.99 13.25
N THR A 36 14.84 15.90 12.67
CA THR A 36 15.11 17.36 12.85
C THR A 36 14.61 17.91 14.19
N SER A 37 13.94 17.09 15.00
CA SER A 37 13.39 17.49 16.28
C SER A 37 14.30 17.05 17.43
N ASP A 38 14.88 18.01 18.15
CA ASP A 38 15.73 17.76 19.34
C ASP A 38 14.94 17.16 20.51
N ASN A 39 13.61 17.23 20.49
CA ASN A 39 12.74 16.80 21.59
C ASN A 39 12.30 15.34 21.47
N ILE A 40 12.61 14.64 20.37
CA ILE A 40 12.18 13.27 20.14
C ILE A 40 13.38 12.34 20.00
N ARG A 41 13.44 11.34 20.90
CA ARG A 41 14.32 10.19 20.73
C ARG A 41 13.54 9.06 20.07
N LEU A 42 13.95 8.66 18.87
CA LEU A 42 13.25 7.67 18.05
C LEU A 42 13.86 6.27 18.20
N GLY A 43 13.00 5.26 18.39
CA GLY A 43 13.29 3.85 18.18
C GLY A 43 12.44 3.31 17.05
N VAL A 44 12.99 2.45 16.19
CA VAL A 44 12.28 1.83 15.05
C VAL A 44 12.50 0.33 15.10
N ALA A 45 11.44 -0.43 15.29
CA ALA A 45 11.45 -1.89 15.28
C ALA A 45 10.68 -2.42 14.05
N PHE A 46 11.27 -3.39 13.36
CA PHE A 46 10.75 -3.94 12.09
C PHE A 46 11.27 -5.35 11.86
N GLU A 47 10.55 -6.14 11.04
CA GLU A 47 11.01 -7.47 10.64
C GLU A 47 12.17 -7.35 9.63
N HIS A 48 13.28 -8.07 9.90
CA HIS A 48 14.47 -8.05 9.04
C HIS A 48 15.08 -9.46 8.85
N PRO A 49 15.58 -9.83 7.65
CA PRO A 49 16.20 -11.13 7.39
C PRO A 49 17.48 -11.33 8.20
N ASP A 50 18.25 -10.28 8.45
CA ASP A 50 19.48 -10.29 9.24
C ASP A 50 19.25 -9.55 10.56
N PRO A 51 18.76 -10.24 11.61
CA PRO A 51 18.41 -9.59 12.86
C PRO A 51 19.66 -9.26 13.66
N ILE A 52 19.65 -8.06 14.20
CA ILE A 52 20.58 -7.61 15.26
C ILE A 52 19.69 -7.05 16.37
N PHE A 53 19.98 -7.33 17.61
CA PHE A 53 19.11 -6.89 18.70
C PHE A 53 18.92 -5.37 18.70
N LYS A 54 20.00 -4.60 18.46
CA LYS A 54 19.98 -3.14 18.46
C LYS A 54 21.12 -2.57 17.63
N LYS A 55 20.84 -1.53 16.88
CA LYS A 55 21.85 -0.71 16.18
C LYS A 55 21.44 0.74 16.25
N GLU A 56 22.37 1.63 16.62
CA GLU A 56 22.14 3.08 16.58
C GLU A 56 22.77 3.66 15.32
N ILE A 57 21.99 4.44 14.56
CA ILE A 57 22.42 5.13 13.35
C ILE A 57 21.84 6.54 13.41
N ASP A 58 22.69 7.56 13.33
CA ASP A 58 22.31 8.99 13.32
C ASP A 58 21.31 9.35 14.44
N GLY A 59 21.52 8.85 15.66
CA GLY A 59 20.69 9.12 16.84
C GLY A 59 19.37 8.33 16.91
N VAL A 60 19.07 7.46 15.94
CA VAL A 60 17.91 6.57 15.92
C VAL A 60 18.30 5.17 16.37
N CYS A 61 17.55 4.59 17.30
CA CYS A 61 17.73 3.22 17.75
C CYS A 61 16.92 2.26 16.89
N TYR A 62 17.59 1.42 16.09
CA TYR A 62 16.92 0.41 15.26
C TYR A 62 16.95 -0.96 15.92
N TYR A 63 15.82 -1.66 15.81
CA TYR A 63 15.60 -3.01 16.33
C TYR A 63 15.12 -3.93 15.22
N PRO A 64 16.04 -4.51 14.43
CA PRO A 64 15.69 -5.51 13.41
C PRO A 64 15.22 -6.80 14.07
N ILE A 65 13.91 -7.03 14.10
CA ILE A 65 13.29 -8.22 14.70
C ILE A 65 13.30 -9.35 13.66
N ARG A 66 13.73 -10.53 14.09
CA ARG A 66 13.67 -11.72 13.23
C ARG A 66 12.55 -12.65 13.62
N VAL A 67 11.68 -12.91 12.68
CA VAL A 67 10.81 -14.09 12.74
C VAL A 67 11.47 -15.25 12.00
N LYS A 68 12.19 -16.13 12.71
CA LYS A 68 12.74 -17.34 12.10
C LYS A 68 11.60 -18.18 11.52
N PRO A 69 11.58 -18.47 10.21
CA PRO A 69 10.58 -19.33 9.61
C PRO A 69 10.84 -20.78 9.98
N GLY A 70 10.15 -21.29 11.02
CA GLY A 70 9.95 -22.73 11.18
C GLY A 70 8.85 -23.21 10.24
N LEU A 71 8.73 -24.53 10.02
CA LEU A 71 7.71 -25.08 9.11
C LEU A 71 6.28 -24.63 9.53
N ARG A 72 5.96 -24.65 10.82
CA ARG A 72 4.67 -24.17 11.36
C ARG A 72 4.46 -22.68 11.16
N ARG A 73 5.50 -21.85 11.29
CA ARG A 73 5.43 -20.40 11.13
C ARG A 73 5.22 -19.96 9.68
N ARG A 74 5.65 -20.77 8.72
CA ARG A 74 5.31 -20.57 7.29
C ARG A 74 3.85 -20.87 7.00
N ILE A 75 3.21 -21.72 7.84
CA ILE A 75 1.85 -22.19 7.63
C ILE A 75 0.83 -21.37 8.43
N TYR A 76 1.14 -21.00 9.68
CA TYR A 76 0.18 -20.37 10.59
C TYR A 76 0.62 -18.98 11.03
N ALA A 77 -0.18 -17.96 10.68
CA ALA A 77 0.04 -16.57 11.07
C ALA A 77 0.02 -16.40 12.60
N SER A 78 -0.81 -17.15 13.32
CA SER A 78 -0.90 -17.11 14.79
C SER A 78 0.40 -17.45 15.52
N GLU A 79 1.19 -18.36 14.98
CA GLU A 79 2.49 -18.72 15.58
C GLU A 79 3.52 -17.62 15.33
N LYS A 80 3.41 -16.94 14.18
CA LYS A 80 4.23 -15.78 13.87
C LYS A 80 3.98 -14.65 14.86
N ASP A 81 2.72 -14.36 15.15
CA ASP A 81 2.33 -13.25 16.04
C ASP A 81 2.84 -13.45 17.47
N LYS A 82 2.79 -14.67 18.02
CA LYS A 82 3.35 -14.96 19.36
C LYS A 82 4.83 -14.57 19.49
N ILE A 83 5.59 -14.76 18.41
CA ILE A 83 7.02 -14.43 18.41
C ILE A 83 7.23 -12.94 18.25
N ILE A 84 6.48 -12.32 17.34
CA ILE A 84 6.53 -10.87 17.14
C ILE A 84 6.22 -10.16 18.47
N ILE A 85 5.16 -10.57 19.18
CA ILE A 85 4.81 -9.99 20.48
C ILE A 85 5.98 -10.13 21.48
N ALA A 86 6.54 -11.35 21.61
CA ALA A 86 7.64 -11.58 22.56
C ALA A 86 8.89 -10.73 22.24
N ASP A 87 9.21 -10.54 20.96
CA ASP A 87 10.35 -9.71 20.57
C ASP A 87 10.02 -8.20 20.71
N CYS A 88 8.79 -7.78 20.42
CA CYS A 88 8.35 -6.41 20.68
C CYS A 88 8.42 -6.03 22.17
N LEU A 89 8.01 -6.93 23.08
CA LEU A 89 8.10 -6.68 24.52
C LEU A 89 9.55 -6.51 24.97
N LYS A 90 10.50 -7.27 24.44
CA LYS A 90 11.94 -7.07 24.73
C LYS A 90 12.43 -5.70 24.24
N VAL A 91 11.98 -5.26 23.07
CA VAL A 91 12.33 -3.94 22.52
C VAL A 91 11.75 -2.83 23.41
N ILE A 92 10.51 -2.98 23.86
CA ILE A 92 9.86 -2.02 24.75
C ILE A 92 10.61 -1.92 26.09
N GLU A 93 11.03 -3.05 26.65
CA GLU A 93 11.81 -3.12 27.88
C GLU A 93 13.18 -2.41 27.75
N ASP A 94 13.90 -2.61 26.62
CA ASP A 94 15.20 -1.96 26.36
C ASP A 94 15.05 -0.46 26.08
N PHE A 95 14.13 -0.10 25.18
CA PHE A 95 14.00 1.29 24.75
C PHE A 95 13.29 2.18 25.78
N LYS A 96 12.31 1.62 26.53
CA LYS A 96 11.46 2.32 27.51
C LYS A 96 10.80 3.55 26.91
N PRO A 97 9.89 3.37 25.93
CA PRO A 97 9.23 4.47 25.24
C PRO A 97 8.20 5.16 26.14
N ASP A 98 7.97 6.45 25.88
CA ASP A 98 6.84 7.20 26.44
C ASP A 98 5.56 6.94 25.65
N ILE A 99 5.70 6.64 24.34
CA ILE A 99 4.60 6.33 23.41
C ILE A 99 5.05 5.32 22.36
N ILE A 100 4.14 4.45 21.95
CA ILE A 100 4.34 3.47 20.90
C ILE A 100 3.47 3.84 19.70
N HIS A 101 4.06 3.91 18.51
CA HIS A 101 3.36 4.16 17.26
C HIS A 101 3.47 2.91 16.37
N VAL A 102 2.34 2.31 16.04
CA VAL A 102 2.24 1.11 15.19
C VAL A 102 1.74 1.50 13.82
N PHE A 103 2.52 1.20 12.78
CA PHE A 103 2.14 1.44 11.39
C PHE A 103 1.35 0.26 10.83
N GLY A 104 0.03 0.45 10.69
CA GLY A 104 -0.93 -0.52 10.18
C GLY A 104 -1.56 -1.40 11.27
N SER A 105 -2.89 -1.50 11.24
CA SER A 105 -3.67 -2.43 12.06
C SER A 105 -3.57 -3.87 11.54
N GLU A 106 -3.18 -4.06 10.29
CA GLU A 106 -3.13 -5.33 9.57
C GLU A 106 -2.02 -6.27 10.04
N TRP A 107 -1.08 -5.77 10.85
CA TRP A 107 0.09 -6.51 11.32
C TRP A 107 -0.03 -6.90 12.79
N GLY A 108 0.70 -7.92 13.20
CA GLY A 108 0.67 -8.40 14.59
C GLY A 108 1.25 -7.44 15.64
N PHE A 109 1.92 -6.38 15.21
CA PHE A 109 2.52 -5.39 16.10
C PHE A 109 1.50 -4.72 17.04
N GLY A 110 0.28 -4.43 16.56
CA GLY A 110 -0.77 -3.81 17.37
C GLY A 110 -1.22 -4.66 18.56
N LEU A 111 -0.94 -5.96 18.55
CA LEU A 111 -1.27 -6.83 19.70
C LEU A 111 -0.51 -6.48 20.98
N VAL A 112 0.58 -5.70 20.89
CA VAL A 112 1.38 -5.29 22.06
C VAL A 112 0.56 -4.46 23.05
N GLU A 113 -0.46 -3.73 22.59
CA GLU A 113 -1.32 -2.92 23.47
C GLU A 113 -1.95 -3.73 24.60
N LYS A 114 -2.20 -5.01 24.40
CA LYS A 114 -2.75 -5.92 25.42
C LYS A 114 -1.77 -6.24 26.56
N TYR A 115 -0.50 -5.90 26.43
CA TYR A 115 0.58 -6.31 27.32
C TYR A 115 1.32 -5.13 27.95
N VAL A 116 0.94 -3.89 27.63
CA VAL A 116 1.62 -2.69 28.11
C VAL A 116 0.62 -1.62 28.54
N ASP A 117 1.01 -0.81 29.55
CA ASP A 117 0.24 0.35 29.98
C ASP A 117 0.64 1.64 29.23
N ILE A 118 1.74 1.59 28.48
CA ILE A 118 2.23 2.70 27.64
C ILE A 118 1.20 3.00 26.57
N PRO A 119 0.90 4.28 26.24
CA PRO A 119 0.02 4.63 25.15
C PRO A 119 0.49 4.04 23.82
N VAL A 120 -0.40 3.28 23.17
CA VAL A 120 -0.16 2.72 21.83
C VAL A 120 -1.10 3.39 20.83
N VAL A 121 -0.55 3.95 19.76
CA VAL A 121 -1.30 4.58 18.68
C VAL A 121 -1.24 3.69 17.47
N ILE A 122 -2.38 3.24 16.96
CA ILE A 122 -2.49 2.48 15.72
C ILE A 122 -2.71 3.45 14.56
N HIS A 123 -1.75 3.51 13.62
CA HIS A 123 -1.86 4.34 12.42
C HIS A 123 -2.38 3.50 11.25
N MET A 124 -3.62 3.72 10.87
CA MET A 124 -4.29 2.98 9.80
C MET A 124 -3.55 3.14 8.47
N GLN A 125 -3.16 2.02 7.87
CA GLN A 125 -2.55 1.97 6.54
C GLN A 125 -3.49 1.33 5.52
N GLY A 126 -4.33 0.44 5.99
CA GLY A 126 -5.35 -0.28 5.27
C GLY A 126 -6.29 -0.95 6.27
N SER A 127 -7.13 -1.86 5.79
CA SER A 127 -7.93 -2.73 6.64
C SER A 127 -8.20 -4.05 5.93
N LEU A 128 -7.85 -5.16 6.57
CA LEU A 128 -7.94 -6.50 5.98
C LEU A 128 -9.37 -6.95 5.63
N PRO A 129 -10.42 -6.70 6.44
CA PRO A 129 -11.77 -7.11 6.09
C PRO A 129 -12.21 -6.64 4.70
N PRO A 130 -12.16 -5.33 4.34
CA PRO A 130 -12.50 -4.88 3.00
C PRO A 130 -11.50 -5.35 1.93
N TYR A 131 -10.21 -5.48 2.24
CA TYR A 131 -9.24 -6.00 1.29
C TYR A 131 -9.48 -7.49 0.95
N VAL A 132 -9.81 -8.31 1.93
CA VAL A 132 -10.17 -9.72 1.71
C VAL A 132 -11.46 -9.84 0.90
N ASN A 133 -12.45 -8.98 1.18
CA ASN A 133 -13.68 -8.92 0.40
C ASN A 133 -13.44 -8.52 -1.06
N ALA A 134 -12.49 -7.62 -1.33
CA ALA A 134 -12.10 -7.16 -2.67
C ALA A 134 -10.98 -8.02 -3.32
N SER A 135 -10.67 -9.20 -2.79
CA SER A 135 -9.53 -10.03 -3.25
C SER A 135 -9.63 -10.47 -4.71
N TYR A 136 -10.83 -10.59 -5.24
CA TYR A 136 -11.08 -10.93 -6.64
C TYR A 136 -11.95 -9.86 -7.28
N PRO A 137 -11.50 -9.28 -8.41
CA PRO A 137 -12.36 -8.39 -9.19
C PRO A 137 -13.57 -9.14 -9.76
N PRO A 138 -14.64 -8.46 -10.13
CA PRO A 138 -15.80 -9.05 -10.79
C PRO A 138 -15.42 -9.85 -12.03
N GLY A 139 -15.92 -11.08 -12.11
CA GLY A 139 -15.55 -12.03 -13.18
C GLY A 139 -14.33 -12.90 -12.87
N TYR A 140 -13.62 -12.64 -11.79
CA TYR A 140 -12.49 -13.43 -11.32
C TYR A 140 -12.84 -14.18 -10.04
N ASN A 141 -12.23 -15.33 -9.86
CA ASN A 141 -12.37 -16.14 -8.65
C ASN A 141 -11.16 -17.08 -8.49
N PHE A 142 -11.20 -17.89 -7.47
CA PHE A 142 -10.13 -18.86 -7.25
C PHE A 142 -9.92 -19.82 -8.44
N PHE A 143 -10.97 -20.25 -9.12
CA PHE A 143 -10.84 -21.15 -10.28
C PHE A 143 -10.14 -20.46 -11.45
N THR A 144 -10.37 -19.16 -11.66
CA THR A 144 -9.66 -18.34 -12.63
C THR A 144 -8.16 -18.34 -12.34
N GLN A 145 -7.79 -18.13 -11.06
CA GLN A 145 -6.41 -18.18 -10.61
C GLN A 145 -5.79 -19.59 -10.74
N TRP A 146 -6.55 -20.63 -10.39
CA TRP A 146 -6.09 -22.01 -10.49
C TRP A 146 -5.88 -22.44 -11.94
N LYS A 147 -6.77 -22.05 -12.86
CA LYS A 147 -6.63 -22.28 -14.30
C LYS A 147 -5.32 -21.68 -14.83
N THR A 148 -4.98 -20.46 -14.46
CA THR A 148 -3.74 -19.81 -14.90
C THR A 148 -2.48 -20.42 -14.29
N SER A 149 -2.59 -21.12 -13.16
CA SER A 149 -1.52 -21.94 -12.58
C SER A 149 -1.43 -23.36 -13.19
N HIS A 150 -2.01 -23.57 -14.37
CA HIS A 150 -2.08 -24.87 -15.04
C HIS A 150 -2.72 -25.98 -14.17
N TYR A 151 -3.77 -25.64 -13.41
CA TYR A 151 -4.51 -26.54 -12.51
C TYR A 151 -3.62 -27.26 -11.49
N ASN A 152 -2.54 -26.64 -11.03
CA ASN A 152 -1.64 -27.22 -10.06
C ASN A 152 -2.38 -27.58 -8.75
N PRO A 153 -2.43 -28.89 -8.34
CA PRO A 153 -3.17 -29.33 -7.16
C PRO A 153 -2.60 -28.79 -5.85
N ILE A 154 -1.31 -28.46 -5.80
CA ILE A 154 -0.67 -27.84 -4.63
C ILE A 154 -1.26 -26.45 -4.35
N VAL A 155 -1.61 -25.70 -5.38
CA VAL A 155 -2.26 -24.38 -5.24
C VAL A 155 -3.66 -24.55 -4.63
N LEU A 156 -4.42 -25.56 -5.07
CA LEU A 156 -5.73 -25.89 -4.51
C LEU A 156 -5.65 -26.25 -3.02
N LEU A 157 -4.73 -27.14 -2.66
CA LEU A 157 -4.51 -27.56 -1.27
C LEU A 157 -4.08 -26.39 -0.38
N LYS A 158 -3.13 -25.55 -0.87
CA LYS A 158 -2.69 -24.36 -0.15
C LYS A 158 -3.85 -23.39 0.07
N ARG A 159 -4.69 -23.15 -0.94
CA ARG A 159 -5.87 -22.26 -0.79
C ARG A 159 -6.83 -22.77 0.28
N ARG A 160 -7.19 -24.05 0.21
CA ARG A 160 -8.17 -24.65 1.13
C ARG A 160 -7.69 -24.70 2.59
N PHE A 161 -6.44 -25.09 2.81
CA PHE A 161 -5.97 -25.41 4.16
C PHE A 161 -5.08 -24.35 4.80
N VAL A 162 -4.45 -23.49 4.00
CA VAL A 162 -3.48 -22.53 4.52
C VAL A 162 -3.96 -21.09 4.33
N TRP A 163 -4.25 -20.68 3.10
CA TRP A 163 -4.54 -19.25 2.82
C TRP A 163 -5.85 -18.82 3.44
N SER A 164 -6.95 -19.55 3.23
CA SER A 164 -8.26 -19.21 3.80
C SER A 164 -8.20 -19.13 5.34
N ARG A 165 -7.51 -20.07 5.97
CA ARG A 165 -7.34 -20.06 7.44
C ARG A 165 -6.50 -18.89 7.92
N ASN A 166 -5.41 -18.57 7.22
CA ASN A 166 -4.55 -17.44 7.57
C ASN A 166 -5.25 -16.10 7.33
N ASP A 167 -5.99 -15.96 6.23
CA ASP A 167 -6.72 -14.73 5.94
C ASP A 167 -7.81 -14.48 6.99
N ASN A 168 -8.59 -15.51 7.35
CA ASN A 168 -9.59 -15.42 8.41
C ASN A 168 -8.95 -15.08 9.77
N TYR A 169 -7.82 -15.69 10.10
CA TYR A 169 -7.09 -15.37 11.31
C TYR A 169 -6.60 -13.92 11.32
N LYS A 170 -6.00 -13.44 10.24
CA LYS A 170 -5.50 -12.06 10.14
C LYS A 170 -6.62 -11.04 10.26
N VAL A 171 -7.78 -11.30 9.62
CA VAL A 171 -8.97 -10.46 9.75
C VAL A 171 -9.45 -10.42 11.22
N ALA A 172 -9.58 -11.58 11.85
CA ALA A 172 -9.99 -11.66 13.25
C ALA A 172 -8.98 -10.96 14.20
N ARG A 173 -7.68 -11.12 13.93
CA ARG A 173 -6.60 -10.44 14.66
C ARG A 173 -6.69 -8.92 14.53
N GLU A 174 -6.89 -8.38 13.33
CA GLU A 174 -7.03 -6.94 13.13
C GLU A 174 -8.23 -6.38 13.88
N ILE A 175 -9.39 -7.04 13.76
CA ILE A 175 -10.58 -6.65 14.52
C ILE A 175 -10.32 -6.69 16.04
N ASP A 176 -9.56 -7.68 16.51
CA ASP A 176 -9.18 -7.81 17.92
C ASP A 176 -8.21 -6.70 18.36
N ILE A 177 -7.24 -6.32 17.52
CA ILE A 177 -6.36 -5.16 17.74
C ILE A 177 -7.22 -3.88 17.87
N LEU A 178 -8.08 -3.62 16.90
CA LEU A 178 -8.91 -2.41 16.88
C LEU A 178 -9.86 -2.34 18.08
N LYS A 179 -10.48 -3.46 18.48
CA LYS A 179 -11.35 -3.50 19.68
C LYS A 179 -10.66 -3.12 20.97
N HIS A 180 -9.34 -3.29 21.06
CA HIS A 180 -8.57 -3.00 22.27
C HIS A 180 -7.83 -1.67 22.20
N CYS A 181 -7.70 -1.07 20.98
CA CYS A 181 -6.94 0.14 20.84
C CYS A 181 -7.66 1.37 21.41
N ARG A 182 -6.88 2.16 22.18
CA ARG A 182 -7.37 3.42 22.77
C ARG A 182 -7.17 4.61 21.83
N TYR A 183 -6.14 4.58 21.02
CA TYR A 183 -5.75 5.70 20.16
C TYR A 183 -5.54 5.22 18.74
N VAL A 184 -6.17 5.88 17.78
CA VAL A 184 -6.06 5.58 16.36
C VAL A 184 -5.72 6.83 15.57
N MET A 185 -4.84 6.71 14.61
CA MET A 185 -4.55 7.72 13.60
C MET A 185 -5.02 7.22 12.23
N GLY A 186 -5.47 8.12 11.38
CA GLY A 186 -5.78 7.84 9.98
C GLY A 186 -5.93 9.11 9.17
N ARG A 187 -5.90 8.95 7.85
CA ARG A 187 -5.87 10.06 6.91
C ARG A 187 -7.21 10.35 6.27
N THR A 188 -8.06 9.33 6.15
CA THR A 188 -9.26 9.36 5.33
C THR A 188 -10.54 9.16 6.16
N ASN A 189 -11.68 9.58 5.60
CA ASN A 189 -12.99 9.26 6.19
C ASN A 189 -13.23 7.75 6.25
N TRP A 190 -12.61 6.98 5.36
CA TRP A 190 -12.70 5.53 5.39
C TRP A 190 -12.00 4.95 6.63
N ASP A 191 -10.80 5.44 6.99
CA ASP A 191 -10.11 5.06 8.23
C ASP A 191 -10.97 5.39 9.46
N TYR A 192 -11.52 6.61 9.49
CA TYR A 192 -12.41 7.04 10.56
C TYR A 192 -13.62 6.11 10.69
N ASN A 193 -14.30 5.81 9.59
CA ASN A 193 -15.50 4.97 9.60
C ASN A 193 -15.21 3.54 10.03
N ILE A 194 -14.10 2.93 9.55
CA ILE A 194 -13.65 1.60 10.00
C ILE A 194 -13.30 1.61 11.48
N THR A 195 -12.63 2.67 11.93
CA THR A 195 -12.34 2.83 13.35
C THR A 195 -13.63 2.92 14.17
N ARG A 196 -14.62 3.72 13.76
CA ARG A 196 -15.91 3.78 14.46
C ARG A 196 -16.65 2.46 14.48
N LEU A 197 -16.49 1.65 13.44
CA LEU A 197 -17.13 0.32 13.36
C LEU A 197 -16.50 -0.69 14.34
N TYR A 198 -15.17 -0.75 14.44
CA TYR A 198 -14.47 -1.77 15.21
C TYR A 198 -13.94 -1.29 16.57
N ALA A 199 -13.73 0.00 16.71
CA ALA A 199 -13.19 0.67 17.90
C ALA A 199 -13.99 1.94 18.24
N PRO A 200 -15.31 1.85 18.52
CA PRO A 200 -16.18 3.02 18.69
C PRO A 200 -15.72 3.96 19.82
N ASP A 201 -15.13 3.41 20.86
CA ASP A 201 -14.70 4.16 22.05
C ASP A 201 -13.27 4.71 21.93
N SER A 202 -12.54 4.40 20.85
CA SER A 202 -11.18 4.88 20.66
C SER A 202 -11.15 6.38 20.33
N GLN A 203 -10.08 7.06 20.76
CA GLN A 203 -9.81 8.42 20.36
C GLN A 203 -9.14 8.42 18.97
N TYR A 204 -9.77 9.06 17.99
CA TYR A 204 -9.26 9.14 16.63
C TYR A 204 -8.59 10.49 16.37
N TYR A 205 -7.43 10.44 15.73
CA TYR A 205 -6.67 11.60 15.28
C TYR A 205 -6.50 11.57 13.77
N HIS A 206 -6.87 12.66 13.10
CA HIS A 206 -6.53 12.82 11.69
C HIS A 206 -5.02 13.09 11.55
N CYS A 207 -4.35 12.32 10.71
CA CYS A 207 -2.91 12.46 10.46
C CYS A 207 -2.59 12.17 8.99
N ASN A 208 -1.96 13.13 8.32
CA ASN A 208 -1.48 12.95 6.95
C ASN A 208 -0.16 12.16 6.93
N GLU A 209 0.13 11.50 5.82
CA GLU A 209 1.39 10.82 5.59
C GLU A 209 2.45 11.79 5.03
N ALA A 210 3.71 11.59 5.41
CA ALA A 210 4.83 12.36 4.90
C ALA A 210 5.25 11.86 3.52
N LEU A 211 4.77 12.49 2.47
CA LEU A 211 5.15 12.12 1.10
C LEU A 211 6.63 12.36 0.83
N ARG A 212 7.16 11.71 -0.19
CA ARG A 212 8.59 11.80 -0.55
C ARG A 212 8.96 13.23 -0.96
N PRO A 213 10.06 13.80 -0.45
CA PRO A 213 10.40 15.23 -0.63
C PRO A 213 10.52 15.67 -2.09
N VAL A 214 10.95 14.80 -3.00
CA VAL A 214 11.13 15.11 -4.41
C VAL A 214 9.85 15.60 -5.10
N PHE A 215 8.67 15.15 -4.64
CA PHE A 215 7.40 15.58 -5.23
C PHE A 215 7.02 17.02 -4.86
N PHE A 216 7.54 17.56 -3.76
CA PHE A 216 7.34 18.98 -3.40
C PHE A 216 8.27 19.92 -4.15
N ASN A 217 9.45 19.42 -4.59
CA ASN A 217 10.40 20.17 -5.40
C ASN A 217 10.84 19.29 -6.58
N PRO A 218 9.92 18.99 -7.52
CA PRO A 218 10.20 18.04 -8.58
C PRO A 218 11.19 18.64 -9.61
N PRO A 219 11.99 17.79 -10.27
CA PRO A 219 12.87 18.23 -11.36
C PRO A 219 12.13 18.92 -12.50
N LYS A 220 10.82 18.57 -12.66
CA LYS A 220 9.93 19.10 -13.67
C LYS A 220 8.52 19.20 -13.12
N THR A 221 7.82 20.28 -13.39
CA THR A 221 6.40 20.47 -13.09
C THR A 221 5.53 20.07 -14.28
N TRP A 222 4.35 19.56 -13.99
CA TRP A 222 3.39 19.25 -15.06
C TRP A 222 2.89 20.54 -15.71
N THR A 223 2.78 20.50 -17.04
CA THR A 223 2.17 21.57 -17.85
C THR A 223 1.36 20.94 -18.96
N PHE A 224 0.23 21.53 -19.28
CA PHE A 224 -0.57 21.07 -20.42
C PHE A 224 0.26 21.11 -21.73
N ARG A 225 0.16 20.04 -22.50
CA ARG A 225 0.81 19.91 -23.81
C ARG A 225 -0.19 19.38 -24.82
N GLN A 226 -0.34 20.06 -25.91
CA GLN A 226 -1.12 19.52 -27.01
C GLN A 226 -0.28 18.46 -27.74
N ARG A 227 -0.67 17.19 -27.56
CA ARG A 227 -0.01 16.04 -28.17
C ARG A 227 -0.97 15.30 -29.09
N LYS A 228 -0.42 14.73 -30.17
CA LYS A 228 -1.20 13.84 -31.03
C LYS A 228 -1.44 12.49 -30.33
N ARG A 229 -0.45 12.00 -29.62
CA ARG A 229 -0.51 10.75 -28.85
C ARG A 229 -0.51 11.05 -27.37
N ILE A 230 -1.56 10.66 -26.68
CA ILE A 230 -1.77 10.91 -25.25
C ILE A 230 -1.05 9.85 -24.42
N GLN A 231 -0.31 10.27 -23.40
CA GLN A 231 0.37 9.37 -22.48
C GLN A 231 -0.43 9.24 -21.18
N LEU A 232 -0.94 8.03 -20.94
CA LEU A 232 -1.58 7.64 -19.69
C LEU A 232 -0.53 7.02 -18.78
N LEU A 233 -0.57 7.30 -17.48
CA LEU A 233 0.35 6.72 -16.50
C LEU A 233 -0.41 6.10 -15.33
N SER A 234 -0.07 4.87 -14.99
CA SER A 234 -0.51 4.20 -13.76
C SER A 234 0.69 3.76 -12.93
N VAL A 235 0.58 3.86 -11.60
CA VAL A 235 1.68 3.54 -10.67
C VAL A 235 1.21 2.53 -9.63
N GLY A 236 1.91 1.41 -9.51
CA GLY A 236 1.62 0.40 -8.50
C GLY A 236 2.01 -1.01 -8.91
N SER A 237 1.82 -1.97 -8.00
CA SER A 237 2.04 -3.39 -8.30
C SER A 237 0.91 -3.96 -9.15
N CYS A 238 1.26 -4.87 -10.06
CA CYS A 238 0.27 -5.61 -10.86
C CYS A 238 -0.44 -6.66 -9.99
N SER A 239 -1.45 -6.23 -9.24
CA SER A 239 -2.27 -7.10 -8.38
C SER A 239 -3.75 -6.95 -8.68
N MET A 240 -4.55 -7.94 -8.27
CA MET A 240 -6.00 -7.94 -8.49
C MET A 240 -6.68 -6.73 -7.86
N VAL A 241 -6.34 -6.41 -6.61
CA VAL A 241 -6.93 -5.27 -5.89
C VAL A 241 -6.57 -3.90 -6.48
N LYS A 242 -5.52 -3.83 -7.31
CA LYS A 242 -5.13 -2.61 -8.02
C LYS A 242 -5.80 -2.44 -9.39
N GLY A 243 -6.71 -3.35 -9.78
CA GLY A 243 -7.57 -3.20 -10.95
C GLY A 243 -6.84 -3.26 -12.30
N MET A 244 -5.81 -4.11 -12.41
CA MET A 244 -5.07 -4.28 -13.66
C MET A 244 -5.92 -4.85 -14.79
N ASP A 245 -6.96 -5.62 -14.46
CA ASP A 245 -7.97 -6.07 -15.41
C ASP A 245 -8.84 -4.91 -15.92
N LEU A 246 -9.23 -3.98 -15.04
CA LEU A 246 -9.97 -2.77 -15.42
C LEU A 246 -9.15 -1.92 -16.39
N LEU A 247 -7.85 -1.71 -16.10
CA LEU A 247 -6.92 -1.01 -16.96
C LEU A 247 -6.83 -1.70 -18.34
N LEU A 248 -6.62 -3.02 -18.38
CA LEU A 248 -6.48 -3.79 -19.61
C LEU A 248 -7.78 -3.77 -20.46
N LYS A 249 -8.95 -3.93 -19.81
CA LYS A 249 -10.26 -3.84 -20.47
C LYS A 249 -10.49 -2.45 -21.08
N THR A 250 -10.13 -1.41 -20.35
CA THR A 250 -10.27 -0.02 -20.83
C THR A 250 -9.36 0.25 -22.01
N ALA A 251 -8.09 -0.15 -21.93
CA ALA A 251 -7.15 -0.01 -23.05
C ALA A 251 -7.64 -0.74 -24.29
N LYS A 252 -8.24 -1.93 -24.10
CA LYS A 252 -8.86 -2.67 -25.21
C LYS A 252 -10.05 -1.93 -25.81
N LEU A 253 -10.95 -1.38 -25.02
CA LEU A 253 -12.09 -0.58 -25.50
C LEU A 253 -11.63 0.62 -26.31
N LEU A 254 -10.67 1.39 -25.82
CA LEU A 254 -10.10 2.54 -26.52
C LEU A 254 -9.49 2.12 -27.87
N LYS A 255 -8.75 1.00 -27.89
CA LYS A 255 -8.10 0.51 -29.10
C LYS A 255 -9.07 -0.03 -30.16
N ASP A 256 -10.13 -0.74 -29.73
CA ASP A 256 -11.03 -1.44 -30.62
C ASP A 256 -12.17 -0.52 -31.15
N HIS A 257 -12.53 0.54 -30.42
CA HIS A 257 -13.76 1.31 -30.70
C HIS A 257 -13.55 2.81 -30.91
N THR A 258 -12.29 3.30 -30.84
CA THR A 258 -12.00 4.72 -31.05
C THR A 258 -10.76 4.94 -31.90
N ASP A 259 -10.64 6.13 -32.50
CA ASP A 259 -9.42 6.59 -33.18
C ASP A 259 -8.44 7.28 -32.22
N PHE A 260 -8.65 7.14 -30.91
CA PHE A 260 -7.84 7.77 -29.86
C PHE A 260 -6.41 7.19 -29.86
N ASP A 261 -5.43 8.02 -30.20
CA ASP A 261 -4.03 7.61 -30.20
C ASP A 261 -3.44 7.79 -28.81
N PHE A 262 -3.17 6.69 -28.11
CA PHE A 262 -2.64 6.67 -26.77
C PHE A 262 -1.51 5.67 -26.56
N GLU A 263 -0.77 5.86 -25.50
CA GLU A 263 0.16 4.92 -24.90
C GLU A 263 -0.08 4.88 -23.40
N TRP A 264 -0.24 3.69 -22.81
CA TRP A 264 -0.48 3.54 -21.38
C TRP A 264 0.75 2.97 -20.68
N LEU A 265 1.41 3.80 -19.88
CA LEU A 265 2.62 3.45 -19.14
C LEU A 265 2.25 2.92 -17.75
N ILE A 266 2.88 1.83 -17.33
CA ILE A 266 2.71 1.24 -16.00
C ILE A 266 4.06 1.24 -15.30
N ALA A 267 4.19 2.02 -14.20
CA ALA A 267 5.35 2.05 -13.34
C ALA A 267 5.13 1.17 -12.11
N GLY A 268 6.00 0.20 -11.89
CA GLY A 268 5.96 -0.74 -10.77
C GLY A 268 6.28 -2.18 -11.16
N PRO A 269 6.27 -3.11 -10.18
CA PRO A 269 6.54 -4.53 -10.43
C PRO A 269 5.46 -5.17 -11.31
N THR A 270 5.87 -5.85 -12.37
CA THR A 270 4.97 -6.38 -13.42
C THR A 270 4.56 -7.84 -13.23
N GLY A 271 5.12 -8.55 -12.26
CA GLY A 271 5.15 -10.00 -12.15
C GLY A 271 3.83 -10.78 -12.28
N SER A 272 2.66 -10.15 -12.08
CA SER A 272 1.35 -10.82 -12.18
C SER A 272 0.51 -10.38 -13.38
N PHE A 273 0.98 -9.50 -14.25
CA PHE A 273 0.18 -8.96 -15.33
C PHE A 273 -0.24 -10.01 -16.36
N SER A 274 0.61 -10.97 -16.66
CA SER A 274 0.32 -12.11 -17.55
C SER A 274 -0.92 -12.93 -17.13
N PHE A 275 -1.30 -12.87 -15.86
CA PHE A 275 -2.53 -13.46 -15.36
C PHE A 275 -3.76 -12.78 -15.98
N PHE A 276 -3.77 -11.45 -16.02
CA PHE A 276 -4.86 -10.67 -16.61
C PHE A 276 -4.91 -10.85 -18.14
N GLU A 277 -3.77 -10.80 -18.82
CA GLU A 277 -3.69 -11.04 -20.27
C GLU A 277 -4.31 -12.38 -20.69
N LYS A 278 -3.99 -13.44 -19.94
CA LYS A 278 -4.52 -14.79 -20.20
C LYS A 278 -6.03 -14.86 -19.97
N ASN A 279 -6.55 -14.18 -18.95
CA ASN A 279 -7.98 -14.21 -18.65
C ASN A 279 -8.79 -13.34 -19.59
N GLU A 280 -8.30 -12.15 -19.94
CA GLU A 280 -8.94 -11.22 -20.87
C GLU A 280 -8.62 -11.55 -22.34
N ARG A 281 -7.73 -12.52 -22.59
CA ARG A 281 -7.25 -12.90 -23.94
C ARG A 281 -6.72 -11.70 -24.74
N THR A 282 -6.04 -10.80 -24.05
CA THR A 282 -5.56 -9.54 -24.61
C THR A 282 -4.11 -9.33 -24.18
N PRO A 283 -3.15 -9.44 -25.07
CA PRO A 283 -1.76 -9.06 -24.80
C PRO A 283 -1.64 -7.55 -24.55
N HIS A 284 -0.79 -7.15 -23.62
CA HIS A 284 -0.62 -5.73 -23.26
C HIS A 284 -0.12 -4.86 -24.43
N ASP A 285 0.80 -5.39 -25.24
CA ASP A 285 1.38 -4.70 -26.39
C ASP A 285 0.35 -4.47 -27.50
N ALA A 286 -0.62 -5.38 -27.66
CA ALA A 286 -1.71 -5.22 -28.65
C ALA A 286 -2.62 -4.01 -28.33
N VAL A 287 -2.63 -3.55 -27.09
CA VAL A 287 -3.49 -2.45 -26.62
C VAL A 287 -2.68 -1.25 -26.08
N ASN A 288 -1.49 -1.04 -26.63
CA ASN A 288 -0.61 0.11 -26.36
C ASN A 288 -0.17 0.27 -24.89
N ILE A 289 -0.16 -0.80 -24.09
CA ILE A 289 0.36 -0.79 -22.72
C ILE A 289 1.86 -1.08 -22.73
N LYS A 290 2.64 -0.31 -21.97
CA LYS A 290 4.07 -0.49 -21.75
C LYS A 290 4.44 -0.49 -20.29
N PHE A 291 5.40 -1.31 -19.91
CA PHE A 291 5.91 -1.39 -18.54
C PHE A 291 7.22 -0.62 -18.41
N LEU A 292 7.27 0.29 -17.43
CA LEU A 292 8.47 1.04 -17.09
C LEU A 292 9.32 0.31 -16.02
N GLY A 293 8.76 -0.75 -15.41
CA GLY A 293 9.39 -1.38 -14.26
C GLY A 293 9.32 -0.49 -13.01
N THR A 294 10.16 -0.81 -12.03
CA THR A 294 10.28 -0.02 -10.81
C THR A 294 11.12 1.22 -11.09
N LEU A 295 10.58 2.39 -10.76
CA LEU A 295 11.26 3.67 -10.92
C LEU A 295 11.77 4.21 -9.57
N SER A 296 12.85 4.99 -9.60
CA SER A 296 13.23 5.84 -8.48
C SER A 296 12.16 6.91 -8.20
N ALA A 297 12.23 7.59 -7.07
CA ALA A 297 11.29 8.68 -6.78
C ALA A 297 11.45 9.85 -7.75
N GLU A 298 12.70 10.14 -8.11
CA GLU A 298 13.09 11.18 -9.06
C GLU A 298 12.56 10.88 -10.47
N ASP A 299 12.79 9.65 -10.96
CA ASP A 299 12.30 9.23 -12.27
C ASP A 299 10.78 9.20 -12.32
N LEU A 300 10.13 8.77 -11.23
CA LEU A 300 8.67 8.79 -11.14
C LEU A 300 8.13 10.22 -11.19
N ALA A 301 8.76 11.16 -10.49
CA ALA A 301 8.36 12.57 -10.54
C ALA A 301 8.46 13.15 -11.97
N VAL A 302 9.51 12.78 -12.71
CA VAL A 302 9.67 13.15 -14.13
C VAL A 302 8.58 12.50 -14.98
N GLN A 303 8.30 11.20 -14.81
CA GLN A 303 7.26 10.50 -15.58
C GLN A 303 5.86 11.07 -15.32
N LEU A 304 5.53 11.41 -14.06
CA LEU A 304 4.27 12.08 -13.73
C LEU A 304 4.17 13.47 -14.36
N ALA A 305 5.27 14.23 -14.41
CA ALA A 305 5.29 15.54 -15.04
C ALA A 305 5.25 15.46 -16.58
N GLU A 306 5.60 14.32 -17.17
CA GLU A 306 5.60 14.10 -18.62
C GLU A 306 4.32 13.46 -19.16
N ALA A 307 3.65 12.65 -18.38
CA ALA A 307 2.38 12.05 -18.77
C ALA A 307 1.26 13.11 -18.85
N ASP A 308 0.19 12.78 -19.57
CA ASP A 308 -0.94 13.68 -19.75
C ASP A 308 -2.04 13.42 -18.72
N ILE A 309 -2.28 12.17 -18.34
CA ILE A 309 -3.29 11.75 -17.36
C ILE A 309 -2.72 10.65 -16.45
N TYR A 310 -2.90 10.81 -15.14
CA TYR A 310 -2.67 9.75 -14.16
C TYR A 310 -3.94 8.96 -13.92
N VAL A 311 -3.88 7.63 -14.08
CA VAL A 311 -5.05 6.74 -13.93
C VAL A 311 -4.79 5.73 -12.81
N HIS A 312 -5.71 5.67 -11.83
CA HIS A 312 -5.66 4.74 -10.70
C HIS A 312 -6.92 3.87 -10.64
N THR A 313 -6.79 2.58 -10.88
CA THR A 313 -7.90 1.66 -11.18
C THR A 313 -8.28 0.71 -10.02
N ALA A 314 -7.82 0.97 -8.80
CA ALA A 314 -7.98 0.05 -7.67
C ALA A 314 -9.43 -0.34 -7.37
N TYR A 315 -9.64 -1.59 -6.92
CA TYR A 315 -10.90 -2.08 -6.35
C TYR A 315 -11.04 -1.78 -4.87
N ILE A 316 -9.92 -1.57 -4.20
CA ILE A 316 -9.82 -1.09 -2.82
C ILE A 316 -8.46 -0.43 -2.63
N ASP A 317 -8.44 0.73 -2.04
CA ASP A 317 -7.24 1.41 -1.58
C ASP A 317 -7.60 2.36 -0.43
N ASN A 318 -6.70 2.53 0.51
CA ASN A 318 -6.97 3.48 1.59
C ASN A 318 -6.54 4.89 1.17
N SER A 319 -5.25 5.10 1.09
CA SER A 319 -4.67 6.41 0.83
C SER A 319 -3.41 6.23 -0.04
N PRO A 320 -3.62 5.98 -1.36
CA PRO A 320 -2.50 5.68 -2.25
C PRO A 320 -1.57 6.88 -2.41
N ASN A 321 -0.32 6.74 -1.93
CA ASN A 321 0.67 7.81 -2.01
C ASN A 321 0.96 8.23 -3.45
N SER A 322 0.94 7.29 -4.40
CA SER A 322 1.12 7.59 -5.82
C SER A 322 0.04 8.53 -6.39
N LEU A 323 -1.20 8.45 -5.88
CA LEU A 323 -2.26 9.39 -6.22
C LEU A 323 -1.98 10.79 -5.66
N CYS A 324 -1.55 10.86 -4.39
CA CYS A 324 -1.21 12.14 -3.76
C CYS A 324 0.03 12.77 -4.39
N GLU A 325 1.02 11.98 -4.78
CA GLU A 325 2.20 12.41 -5.51
C GLU A 325 1.83 12.97 -6.89
N ALA A 326 0.92 12.30 -7.61
CA ALA A 326 0.38 12.79 -8.87
C ALA A 326 -0.34 14.15 -8.70
N GLN A 327 -1.17 14.29 -7.66
CA GLN A 327 -1.86 15.56 -7.36
C GLN A 327 -0.87 16.70 -7.04
N ILE A 328 0.22 16.42 -6.31
CA ILE A 328 1.25 17.44 -6.01
C ILE A 328 1.99 17.87 -7.28
N ILE A 329 2.29 16.95 -8.18
CA ILE A 329 2.89 17.27 -9.49
C ILE A 329 1.94 18.09 -10.37
N GLY A 330 0.62 18.00 -10.14
CA GLY A 330 -0.42 18.73 -10.85
C GLY A 330 -0.94 18.05 -12.11
N ILE A 331 -0.63 16.77 -12.33
CA ILE A 331 -1.17 16.00 -13.45
C ILE A 331 -2.67 15.72 -13.25
N PRO A 332 -3.51 15.81 -14.28
CA PRO A 332 -4.92 15.40 -14.24
C PRO A 332 -5.07 13.95 -13.76
N VAL A 333 -6.04 13.72 -12.87
CA VAL A 333 -6.23 12.42 -12.21
C VAL A 333 -7.59 11.85 -12.54
N ILE A 334 -7.63 10.58 -12.96
CA ILE A 334 -8.83 9.75 -13.02
C ILE A 334 -8.63 8.55 -12.09
N THR A 335 -9.57 8.31 -11.17
CA THR A 335 -9.44 7.23 -10.19
C THR A 335 -10.79 6.62 -9.83
N THR A 336 -10.78 5.43 -9.25
CA THR A 336 -11.99 4.75 -8.81
C THR A 336 -12.50 5.29 -7.45
N TYR A 337 -13.82 5.31 -7.28
CA TYR A 337 -14.50 5.70 -6.04
C TYR A 337 -14.47 4.53 -5.05
N VAL A 338 -13.34 4.28 -4.40
CA VAL A 338 -13.18 3.14 -3.46
C VAL A 338 -12.37 3.53 -2.22
N GLY A 339 -12.64 2.86 -1.11
CA GLY A 339 -11.88 3.01 0.14
C GLY A 339 -11.77 4.47 0.59
N GLY A 340 -10.55 4.93 0.83
CA GLY A 340 -10.27 6.30 1.27
C GLY A 340 -10.06 7.31 0.15
N ILE A 341 -10.01 6.87 -1.12
CA ILE A 341 -9.78 7.74 -2.28
C ILE A 341 -10.73 8.96 -2.33
N PRO A 342 -12.05 8.82 -2.04
CA PRO A 342 -12.97 9.97 -2.05
C PRO A 342 -12.66 11.05 -0.99
N SER A 343 -11.79 10.76 -0.02
CA SER A 343 -11.29 11.79 0.91
C SER A 343 -10.14 12.61 0.32
N LEU A 344 -9.50 12.11 -0.76
CA LEU A 344 -8.31 12.69 -1.39
C LEU A 344 -8.66 13.41 -2.70
N VAL A 345 -9.75 13.01 -3.37
CA VAL A 345 -10.16 13.54 -4.67
C VAL A 345 -11.59 14.04 -4.57
N LYS A 346 -11.81 15.28 -4.96
CA LYS A 346 -13.15 15.86 -5.18
C LYS A 346 -13.51 15.71 -6.64
N ASN A 347 -14.63 15.01 -6.88
CA ASN A 347 -15.07 14.68 -8.25
C ASN A 347 -15.30 15.92 -9.11
N TYR A 348 -14.70 15.97 -10.29
CA TYR A 348 -14.68 17.08 -11.24
C TYR A 348 -14.09 18.41 -10.73
N GLU A 349 -13.46 18.42 -9.52
CA GLU A 349 -12.72 19.59 -9.01
C GLU A 349 -11.22 19.34 -8.97
N THR A 350 -10.78 18.23 -8.32
CA THR A 350 -9.37 17.90 -8.15
C THR A 350 -8.98 16.59 -8.84
N GLY A 351 -9.90 16.00 -9.59
CA GLY A 351 -9.78 14.79 -10.36
C GLY A 351 -11.16 14.22 -10.68
N ILE A 352 -11.19 13.10 -11.41
CA ILE A 352 -12.42 12.42 -11.78
C ILE A 352 -12.52 11.12 -11.00
N LEU A 353 -13.69 10.88 -10.40
CA LEU A 353 -14.02 9.66 -9.67
C LEU A 353 -14.98 8.82 -10.50
N ILE A 354 -14.61 7.60 -10.82
CA ILE A 354 -15.44 6.63 -11.54
C ILE A 354 -15.83 5.44 -10.65
N PRO A 355 -16.91 4.72 -10.93
CA PRO A 355 -17.20 3.45 -10.28
C PRO A 355 -16.06 2.45 -10.52
N SER A 356 -15.77 1.60 -9.54
CA SER A 356 -14.86 0.48 -9.76
C SER A 356 -15.49 -0.54 -10.71
N ASN A 357 -14.67 -1.25 -11.48
CA ASN A 357 -15.11 -2.24 -12.46
C ASN A 357 -15.97 -1.69 -13.61
N GLU A 358 -15.75 -0.42 -14.00
CA GLU A 358 -16.52 0.22 -15.09
C GLU A 358 -15.57 0.74 -16.19
N PRO A 359 -15.11 -0.16 -17.09
CA PRO A 359 -14.15 0.21 -18.13
C PRO A 359 -14.71 1.18 -19.18
N HIS A 360 -16.04 1.18 -19.42
CA HIS A 360 -16.65 2.10 -20.37
C HIS A 360 -16.62 3.53 -19.85
N MET A 361 -16.98 3.74 -18.58
CA MET A 361 -16.84 5.07 -17.98
C MET A 361 -15.39 5.53 -17.93
N LEU A 362 -14.46 4.65 -17.59
CA LEU A 362 -13.04 5.01 -17.61
C LEU A 362 -12.59 5.41 -19.01
N ALA A 363 -13.01 4.69 -20.05
CA ALA A 363 -12.69 5.02 -21.44
C ALA A 363 -13.32 6.35 -21.90
N MET A 364 -14.50 6.68 -21.39
CA MET A 364 -15.20 7.95 -21.69
C MET A 364 -14.55 9.16 -21.02
N GLU A 365 -14.00 8.98 -19.83
CA GLU A 365 -13.35 10.05 -19.07
C GLU A 365 -11.88 10.30 -19.47
N ILE A 366 -11.24 9.34 -20.15
CA ILE A 366 -9.93 9.47 -20.78
C ILE A 366 -10.05 10.30 -22.07
#